data_07430ae76f3e3abed1a357072a10d77a
#
_entry.id   07430ae76f3e3abed1a357072a10d77a
#
_cell.length_a   1.000
_cell.length_b   1.000
_cell.length_c   1.000
_cell.angle_alpha   90.00
_cell.angle_beta   90.00
_cell.angle_gamma   90.00
#
_symmetry.space_group_name_H-M   'P 1'
#
loop_
_entity.id
_entity.type
_entity.pdbx_description
1 polymer ?
#
loop_
_entity_poly.entity_id
_entity_poly.type
_entity_poly.pdbx_seq_one_letter_code
_entity_poly.pdbx_strand_id
1 'polypeptide(L)'
;MESNLKFNILEFPSKLEKDFLNIIYDLNQSNTPEVGSLDSVKHLKSLLSQSSNNLFISLDNEIIGFIVCFREGSNYQSLNYKFFSKTETKFLYIDRVVIKDLHRR
;
A
#
# COMPACT_ATOMS: atom_id res chain seq x y z
N MET A 1 -14.15 -0.07 -29.56
CA MET A 1 -12.89 0.68 -29.56
C MET A 1 -11.95 0.13 -28.52
N GLU A 2 -10.74 -0.05 -28.89
CA GLU A 2 -9.77 -0.53 -27.94
C GLU A 2 -9.25 0.57 -27.05
N SER A 3 -9.01 0.21 -25.83
CA SER A 3 -8.37 1.09 -24.88
C SER A 3 -6.87 1.07 -25.11
N ASN A 4 -6.26 2.25 -25.16
CA ASN A 4 -4.81 2.37 -25.21
C ASN A 4 -4.24 2.66 -23.84
N LEU A 5 -5.04 2.45 -22.79
CA LEU A 5 -4.59 2.68 -21.41
C LEU A 5 -3.51 1.68 -21.04
N LYS A 6 -2.51 2.18 -20.35
CA LYS A 6 -1.38 1.36 -19.92
C LYS A 6 -1.40 1.21 -18.40
N PHE A 7 -1.72 0.02 -17.97
CA PHE A 7 -1.60 -0.36 -16.57
C PHE A 7 -0.21 -0.91 -16.29
N ASN A 8 0.39 -0.45 -15.21
CA ASN A 8 1.63 -1.01 -14.71
C ASN A 8 1.50 -1.26 -13.23
N ILE A 9 2.02 -2.39 -12.77
CA ILE A 9 2.14 -2.69 -11.35
C ILE A 9 3.64 -2.72 -11.07
N LEU A 10 4.09 -1.80 -10.22
CA LEU A 10 5.51 -1.55 -10.01
C LEU A 10 5.83 -1.59 -8.54
N GLU A 11 7.04 -2.02 -8.20
CA GLU A 11 7.51 -1.92 -6.83
C GLU A 11 7.74 -0.46 -6.47
N PHE A 12 7.53 -0.15 -5.19
CA PHE A 12 7.87 1.18 -4.69
C PHE A 12 9.34 1.46 -4.97
N PRO A 13 9.68 2.71 -5.31
CA PRO A 13 11.09 3.06 -5.51
C PRO A 13 11.88 2.87 -4.23
N SER A 14 13.16 2.50 -4.36
CA SER A 14 14.02 2.29 -3.20
C SER A 14 14.19 3.57 -2.40
N LYS A 15 14.18 4.72 -3.06
CA LYS A 15 14.21 6.01 -2.39
C LYS A 15 12.81 6.62 -2.44
N LEU A 16 12.22 6.85 -1.26
CA LEU A 16 10.87 7.36 -1.17
C LEU A 16 10.89 8.88 -1.14
N GLU A 17 10.66 9.47 -2.30
CA GLU A 17 10.63 10.92 -2.45
C GLU A 17 9.36 11.49 -1.84
N LYS A 18 9.44 12.77 -1.46
CA LYS A 18 8.34 13.46 -0.80
C LYS A 18 7.06 13.45 -1.63
N ASP A 19 7.19 13.75 -2.93
CA ASP A 19 6.00 13.81 -3.80
C ASP A 19 5.32 12.45 -3.90
N PHE A 20 6.11 11.39 -4.05
CA PHE A 20 5.58 10.04 -4.12
C PHE A 20 4.82 9.69 -2.82
N LEU A 21 5.44 9.99 -1.67
CA LEU A 21 4.83 9.70 -0.38
C LEU A 21 3.54 10.49 -0.18
N ASN A 22 3.49 11.73 -0.64
CA ASN A 22 2.28 12.54 -0.54
C ASN A 22 1.15 11.95 -1.36
N ILE A 23 1.45 11.44 -2.55
CA ILE A 23 0.45 10.80 -3.40
C ILE A 23 -0.11 9.55 -2.71
N ILE A 24 0.77 8.71 -2.17
CA ILE A 24 0.35 7.49 -1.48
C ILE A 24 -0.48 7.83 -0.24
N TYR A 25 -0.04 8.84 0.52
CA TYR A 25 -0.77 9.27 1.70
C TYR A 25 -2.18 9.76 1.33
N ASP A 26 -2.28 10.59 0.31
CA ASP A 26 -3.58 11.13 -0.13
C ASP A 26 -4.51 10.02 -0.61
N LEU A 27 -3.97 9.05 -1.35
CA LEU A 27 -4.75 7.90 -1.78
C LEU A 27 -5.29 7.12 -0.58
N ASN A 28 -4.45 6.91 0.44
CA ASN A 28 -4.88 6.19 1.63
C ASN A 28 -6.02 6.93 2.32
N GLN A 29 -5.85 8.23 2.52
CA GLN A 29 -6.83 9.02 3.27
C GLN A 29 -8.17 9.12 2.54
N SER A 30 -8.15 9.15 1.22
CA SER A 30 -9.39 9.22 0.45
C SER A 30 -10.14 7.88 0.43
N ASN A 31 -9.55 6.82 0.96
CA ASN A 31 -10.16 5.49 1.04
C ASN A 31 -10.49 5.07 2.47
N THR A 32 -10.47 6.00 3.41
CA THR A 32 -10.92 5.70 4.76
C THR A 32 -12.44 5.87 4.81
N PRO A 33 -13.13 5.11 5.68
CA PRO A 33 -12.61 4.20 6.69
C PRO A 33 -12.34 2.77 6.21
N GLU A 34 -12.54 2.46 4.93
CA GLU A 34 -12.35 1.11 4.41
C GLU A 34 -10.92 0.63 4.67
N VAL A 35 -9.94 1.53 4.55
CA VAL A 35 -8.59 1.26 5.04
C VAL A 35 -8.34 2.14 6.25
N GLY A 36 -7.45 1.69 7.13
CA GLY A 36 -7.13 2.47 8.31
C GLY A 36 -6.50 3.82 7.94
N SER A 37 -6.95 4.89 8.59
CA SER A 37 -6.37 6.19 8.35
C SER A 37 -4.94 6.25 8.90
N LEU A 38 -4.15 7.13 8.33
CA LEU A 38 -2.78 7.37 8.79
C LEU A 38 -2.72 8.79 9.34
N ASP A 39 -1.98 8.97 10.44
CA ASP A 39 -1.95 10.27 11.12
C ASP A 39 -1.22 11.32 10.30
N SER A 40 -0.24 10.89 9.51
CA SER A 40 0.65 11.81 8.80
C SER A 40 1.48 11.04 7.79
N VAL A 41 2.20 11.76 6.95
CA VAL A 41 3.17 11.15 6.05
C VAL A 41 4.27 10.44 6.85
N LYS A 42 4.61 10.97 8.02
CA LYS A 42 5.57 10.31 8.90
C LYS A 42 5.06 8.94 9.35
N HIS A 43 3.76 8.84 9.67
CA HIS A 43 3.14 7.58 10.04
C HIS A 43 3.20 6.60 8.86
N LEU A 44 2.95 7.09 7.65
CA LEU A 44 3.08 6.28 6.44
C LEU A 44 4.51 5.74 6.29
N LYS A 45 5.51 6.59 6.47
CA LYS A 45 6.91 6.16 6.38
C LYS A 45 7.21 5.07 7.40
N SER A 46 6.69 5.20 8.60
CA SER A 46 6.89 4.20 9.65
C SER A 46 6.25 2.87 9.24
N LEU A 47 5.05 2.91 8.70
CA LEU A 47 4.38 1.71 8.20
C LEU A 47 5.20 1.04 7.11
N LEU A 48 5.67 1.82 6.14
CA LEU A 48 6.43 1.28 5.02
C LEU A 48 7.79 0.72 5.46
N SER A 49 8.37 1.26 6.53
CA SER A 49 9.64 0.74 7.02
C SER A 49 9.50 -0.65 7.64
N GLN A 50 8.30 -1.02 8.03
CA GLN A 50 8.03 -2.33 8.61
C GLN A 50 7.49 -3.33 7.58
N SER A 51 7.05 -2.83 6.44
CA SER A 51 6.46 -3.68 5.40
C SER A 51 7.54 -4.34 4.55
N SER A 52 7.13 -5.36 3.81
CA SER A 52 8.07 -6.17 3.02
C SER A 52 7.94 -5.91 1.53
N ASN A 53 6.71 -5.90 1.04
CA ASN A 53 6.45 -5.81 -0.39
C ASN A 53 5.42 -4.72 -0.61
N ASN A 54 5.85 -3.65 -1.25
CA ASN A 54 4.98 -2.53 -1.54
C ASN A 54 4.94 -2.31 -3.05
N LEU A 55 3.74 -2.25 -3.60
CA LEU A 55 3.53 -2.09 -5.02
C LEU A 55 2.62 -0.90 -5.25
N PHE A 56 2.83 -0.20 -6.35
CA PHE A 56 1.85 0.80 -6.75
C PHE A 56 1.35 0.51 -8.16
N ILE A 57 0.18 1.02 -8.45
CA ILE A 57 -0.49 0.80 -9.73
C ILE A 57 -0.53 2.14 -10.44
N SER A 58 0.01 2.17 -11.65
CA SER A 58 -0.05 3.37 -12.46
C SER A 58 -0.89 3.11 -13.70
N LEU A 59 -1.65 4.12 -14.10
CA LEU A 59 -2.44 4.09 -15.33
C LEU A 59 -2.10 5.35 -16.09
N ASP A 60 -1.50 5.19 -17.26
CA ASP A 60 -1.08 6.33 -18.10
C ASP A 60 -0.26 7.34 -17.30
N ASN A 61 0.71 6.84 -16.55
CA ASN A 61 1.66 7.63 -15.76
C ASN A 61 1.03 8.31 -14.54
N GLU A 62 -0.20 7.98 -14.20
CA GLU A 62 -0.82 8.45 -12.97
C GLU A 62 -0.87 7.30 -11.96
N ILE A 63 -0.47 7.56 -10.72
CA ILE A 63 -0.57 6.56 -9.67
C ILE A 63 -2.02 6.52 -9.19
N ILE A 64 -2.66 5.37 -9.37
CA ILE A 64 -4.09 5.21 -9.05
C ILE A 64 -4.34 4.27 -7.89
N GLY A 65 -3.30 3.61 -7.38
CA GLY A 65 -3.49 2.70 -6.26
C GLY A 65 -2.18 2.18 -5.73
N PHE A 66 -2.27 1.45 -4.62
CA PHE A 66 -1.09 0.83 -4.04
C PHE A 66 -1.49 -0.35 -3.14
N ILE A 67 -0.51 -1.18 -2.86
CA ILE A 67 -0.67 -2.36 -2.03
C ILE A 67 0.48 -2.40 -1.04
N VAL A 68 0.18 -2.64 0.24
CA VAL A 68 1.20 -2.79 1.28
C VAL A 68 1.08 -4.17 1.89
N CYS A 69 2.19 -4.90 1.89
CA CYS A 69 2.22 -6.27 2.37
C CYS A 69 3.32 -6.47 3.42
N PHE A 70 3.08 -7.41 4.31
CA PHE A 70 4.03 -7.77 5.36
C PHE A 70 4.30 -9.27 5.29
N ARG A 71 5.54 -9.63 5.49
CA ARG A 71 5.89 -11.03 5.63
C ARG A 71 6.09 -11.36 7.09
N GLU A 72 6.37 -12.64 7.34
CA GLU A 72 6.69 -13.09 8.70
C GLU A 72 7.91 -12.33 9.24
N GLY A 73 7.97 -12.17 10.53
CA GLY A 73 9.11 -11.57 11.20
C GLY A 73 9.09 -10.07 11.37
N SER A 74 8.02 -9.42 10.92
CA SER A 74 7.89 -7.98 11.12
C SER A 74 7.40 -7.67 12.54
N ASN A 75 7.75 -6.48 13.04
CA ASN A 75 7.26 -5.99 14.33
C ASN A 75 5.93 -5.24 14.21
N TYR A 76 5.23 -5.43 13.10
CA TYR A 76 3.97 -4.73 12.85
C TYR A 76 2.96 -5.04 13.95
N GLN A 77 2.26 -4.01 14.45
CA GLN A 77 1.42 -4.12 15.64
C GLN A 77 -0.07 -4.39 15.36
N SER A 78 -0.44 -4.61 14.10
CA SER A 78 -1.81 -4.97 13.76
C SER A 78 -2.21 -6.27 14.45
N LEU A 79 -3.42 -6.30 15.02
CA LEU A 79 -3.92 -7.51 15.69
C LEU A 79 -4.06 -8.65 14.69
N ASN A 80 -4.53 -8.37 13.48
CA ASN A 80 -4.66 -9.39 12.46
C ASN A 80 -3.30 -9.94 12.05
N TYR A 81 -2.31 -9.07 11.88
CA TYR A 81 -0.96 -9.51 11.55
C TYR A 81 -0.40 -10.40 12.66
N LYS A 82 -0.58 -9.99 13.91
CA LYS A 82 -0.08 -10.77 15.04
C LYS A 82 -0.73 -12.15 15.12
N PHE A 83 -2.00 -12.24 14.76
CA PHE A 83 -2.68 -13.51 14.72
C PHE A 83 -1.99 -14.47 13.73
N PHE A 84 -1.74 -13.99 12.51
CA PHE A 84 -1.05 -14.82 11.51
C PHE A 84 0.37 -15.17 11.94
N SER A 85 1.06 -14.24 12.59
CA SER A 85 2.40 -14.50 13.11
C SER A 85 2.44 -15.62 14.12
N LYS A 86 1.36 -15.82 14.87
CA LYS A 86 1.28 -16.90 15.86
C LYS A 86 1.01 -18.25 15.23
N THR A 87 0.27 -18.26 14.12
CA THR A 87 -0.24 -19.51 13.55
C THR A 87 0.55 -20.00 12.37
N GLU A 88 1.30 -19.11 11.70
CA GLU A 88 2.02 -19.44 10.48
C GLU A 88 3.49 -19.05 10.59
N THR A 89 4.37 -19.90 10.10
CA THR A 89 5.81 -19.60 10.11
C THR A 89 6.23 -18.80 8.89
N LYS A 90 5.54 -18.98 7.78
CA LYS A 90 5.77 -18.22 6.53
C LYS A 90 4.44 -17.77 5.99
N PHE A 91 4.35 -16.49 5.66
CA PHE A 91 3.10 -15.95 5.11
C PHE A 91 3.35 -14.61 4.45
N LEU A 92 2.39 -14.19 3.64
CA LEU A 92 2.33 -12.83 3.11
C LEU A 92 0.99 -12.26 3.56
N TYR A 93 1.06 -11.21 4.35
CA TYR A 93 -0.12 -10.54 4.87
C TYR A 93 -0.35 -9.26 4.08
N ILE A 94 -1.51 -9.15 3.42
CA ILE A 94 -1.86 -7.92 2.70
C ILE A 94 -2.58 -7.01 3.67
N ASP A 95 -1.90 -5.93 4.07
CA ASP A 95 -2.44 -4.99 5.04
C ASP A 95 -3.48 -4.08 4.42
N ARG A 96 -3.20 -3.57 3.24
CA ARG A 96 -4.13 -2.68 2.55
C ARG A 96 -3.95 -2.70 1.05
N VAL A 97 -5.08 -2.59 0.38
CA VAL A 97 -5.16 -2.42 -1.06
C VAL A 97 -5.98 -1.16 -1.28
N VAL A 98 -5.42 -0.18 -1.93
CA VAL A 98 -6.08 1.11 -2.15
C VAL A 98 -6.16 1.38 -3.64
N ILE A 99 -7.35 1.65 -4.14
CA ILE A 99 -7.58 2.01 -5.54
C ILE A 99 -8.39 3.29 -5.55
N LYS A 100 -8.00 4.22 -6.43
CA LYS A 100 -8.71 5.47 -6.60
C LYS A 100 -10.18 5.21 -6.95
N ASP A 101 -11.10 6.00 -6.39
CA ASP A 101 -12.53 5.76 -6.54
C ASP A 101 -12.98 5.51 -7.97
N LEU A 102 -12.48 6.30 -8.90
CA LEU A 102 -12.89 6.20 -10.32
C LEU A 102 -12.50 4.88 -10.95
N HIS A 103 -11.62 4.11 -10.32
CA HIS A 103 -11.04 2.90 -10.91
C HIS A 103 -11.35 1.63 -10.10
N ARG A 104 -12.24 1.70 -9.15
CA ARG A 104 -12.51 0.55 -8.27
C ARG A 104 -13.39 -0.53 -8.87
N ARG A 105 -13.92 -0.32 -10.04
CA ARG A 105 -14.86 -1.28 -10.64
C ARG A 105 -14.23 -2.16 -11.67
#